data_e0535b8804e7e425bcc7eccf78666cd8
#
_entry.id   e0535b8804e7e425bcc7eccf78666cd8
#
_cell.length_a   1.000
_cell.length_b   1.000
_cell.length_c   1.000
_cell.angle_alpha   90.00
_cell.angle_beta   90.00
_cell.angle_gamma   90.00
#
_symmetry.space_group_name_H-M   'P 1'
#
loop_
_entity.id
_entity.type
_entity.pdbx_description
1 polymer ?
#
loop_
_entity_poly.entity_id
_entity_poly.type
_entity_poly.pdbx_seq_one_letter_code
_entity_poly.pdbx_strand_id
1 'polypeptide(L)'
;GSHLVFNKLFEHDSSYFLLGNDGRIIFLIPFQEDFTLVGTTEVPHENILEDPKCSLLEKEYLIEFVNKYFNFDLKLENIVWSYSGVRPLYKESKQKKGSVSSITRDYKLKLDTFEGLPILNIYGGKLTTYRKLSENVLLKLNPYFTKMKKPWTSGKPLPGGNFNMINKNHLIQKLSEKYCFLDDKWCRRLINCYGTLSEAILEKSETKEDLGVDFGHSLTEAEVVWLINNEFASCAEDILWR
;
A
#
# COMPACT_ATOMS: atom_id res chain seq x y z
N GLY A 1 -0.37 -0.96 -14.01
CA GLY A 1 -0.07 -2.37 -13.80
C GLY A 1 -1.14 -3.04 -12.96
N SER A 2 -1.35 -4.31 -13.22
CA SER A 2 -2.45 -5.09 -12.65
C SER A 2 -1.94 -6.20 -11.74
N HIS A 3 -2.76 -6.58 -10.76
CA HIS A 3 -2.52 -7.69 -9.85
C HIS A 3 -3.74 -8.60 -9.80
N LEU A 4 -3.48 -9.89 -9.58
CA LEU A 4 -4.51 -10.91 -9.34
C LEU A 4 -4.38 -11.42 -7.90
N VAL A 5 -5.51 -11.72 -7.31
CA VAL A 5 -5.61 -12.34 -5.99
C VAL A 5 -6.20 -13.74 -6.19
N PHE A 6 -5.51 -14.74 -5.68
CA PHE A 6 -5.94 -16.13 -5.63
C PHE A 6 -6.14 -16.56 -4.18
N ASN A 7 -6.89 -17.63 -3.95
CA ASN A 7 -6.82 -18.33 -2.68
C ASN A 7 -5.36 -18.74 -2.40
N LYS A 8 -5.03 -18.94 -1.15
CA LYS A 8 -3.67 -19.27 -0.71
C LYS A 8 -3.06 -20.41 -1.54
N LEU A 9 -1.95 -20.13 -2.20
CA LEU A 9 -1.26 -21.07 -3.11
C LEU A 9 -0.13 -21.86 -2.43
N PHE A 10 0.36 -21.38 -1.28
CA PHE A 10 1.45 -22.01 -0.51
C PHE A 10 1.35 -21.65 0.97
N GLU A 11 1.88 -22.51 1.85
CA GLU A 11 1.67 -22.40 3.31
C GLU A 11 2.69 -21.52 4.05
N HIS A 12 3.81 -21.21 3.44
CA HIS A 12 4.85 -20.38 4.06
C HIS A 12 4.61 -18.89 3.80
N ASP A 13 5.23 -18.02 4.62
CA ASP A 13 5.10 -16.56 4.54
C ASP A 13 6.15 -15.89 3.63
N SER A 14 6.95 -16.67 2.91
CA SER A 14 7.96 -16.15 1.99
C SER A 14 7.37 -15.81 0.63
N SER A 15 7.75 -14.65 0.07
CA SER A 15 7.36 -14.25 -1.27
C SER A 15 8.29 -14.84 -2.32
N TYR A 16 7.75 -15.10 -3.49
CA TYR A 16 8.54 -15.47 -4.68
C TYR A 16 8.79 -14.25 -5.56
N PHE A 17 9.99 -14.21 -6.12
CA PHE A 17 10.42 -13.27 -7.14
C PHE A 17 10.76 -14.06 -8.38
N LEU A 18 9.97 -13.94 -9.41
CA LEU A 18 10.12 -14.67 -10.68
C LEU A 18 10.59 -13.73 -11.78
N LEU A 19 11.64 -14.11 -12.48
CA LEU A 19 12.19 -13.36 -13.61
C LEU A 19 11.80 -14.04 -14.93
N GLY A 20 11.02 -13.37 -15.75
CA GLY A 20 10.64 -13.85 -17.07
C GLY A 20 11.76 -13.73 -18.09
N ASN A 21 11.68 -14.54 -19.15
CA ASN A 21 12.61 -14.48 -20.28
C ASN A 21 12.53 -13.13 -21.03
N ASP A 22 11.44 -12.40 -20.87
CA ASP A 22 11.22 -11.05 -21.42
C ASP A 22 11.76 -9.93 -20.51
N GLY A 23 12.45 -10.30 -19.41
CA GLY A 23 12.99 -9.38 -18.41
C GLY A 23 11.96 -8.81 -17.43
N ARG A 24 10.71 -9.23 -17.51
CA ARG A 24 9.67 -8.81 -16.56
C ARG A 24 9.79 -9.60 -15.26
N ILE A 25 9.40 -8.93 -14.18
CA ILE A 25 9.41 -9.50 -12.84
C ILE A 25 7.98 -9.65 -12.35
N ILE A 26 7.66 -10.84 -11.87
CA ILE A 26 6.38 -11.13 -11.22
C ILE A 26 6.64 -11.63 -9.82
N PHE A 27 5.86 -11.11 -8.90
CA PHE A 27 5.87 -11.51 -7.51
C PHE A 27 4.66 -12.40 -7.20
N LEU A 28 4.87 -13.40 -6.34
CA LEU A 28 3.80 -14.07 -5.60
C LEU A 28 4.01 -13.74 -4.13
N ILE A 29 3.04 -13.09 -3.53
CA ILE A 29 3.15 -12.55 -2.16
C ILE A 29 2.01 -13.11 -1.31
N PRO A 30 2.29 -13.70 -0.14
CA PRO A 30 1.24 -14.00 0.85
C PRO A 30 0.44 -12.72 1.14
N PHE A 31 -0.87 -12.81 1.10
CA PHE A 31 -1.74 -11.66 1.22
C PHE A 31 -2.95 -11.97 2.13
N GLN A 32 -3.17 -11.14 3.16
CA GLN A 32 -4.30 -11.24 4.08
C GLN A 32 -4.50 -12.65 4.67
N GLU A 33 -3.41 -13.38 4.95
CA GLU A 33 -3.35 -14.73 5.52
C GLU A 33 -3.94 -15.86 4.64
N ASP A 34 -5.07 -15.60 3.97
CA ASP A 34 -5.85 -16.61 3.21
C ASP A 34 -5.64 -16.53 1.70
N PHE A 35 -4.83 -15.57 1.22
CA PHE A 35 -4.69 -15.29 -0.21
C PHE A 35 -3.22 -15.24 -0.66
N THR A 36 -3.06 -15.28 -1.98
CA THR A 36 -1.80 -14.99 -2.66
C THR A 36 -2.02 -13.89 -3.69
N LEU A 37 -1.25 -12.83 -3.59
CA LEU A 37 -1.21 -11.74 -4.56
C LEU A 37 -0.18 -12.04 -5.64
N VAL A 38 -0.59 -11.96 -6.91
CA VAL A 38 0.26 -12.20 -8.09
C VAL A 38 0.32 -10.94 -8.94
N GLY A 39 1.49 -10.47 -9.25
CA GLY A 39 1.70 -9.30 -10.12
C GLY A 39 3.17 -8.89 -10.20
N THR A 40 3.45 -7.95 -11.05
CA THR A 40 2.58 -6.99 -11.73
C THR A 40 2.79 -7.01 -13.25
N THR A 41 1.78 -6.58 -13.99
CA THR A 41 1.90 -6.24 -15.40
C THR A 41 2.37 -4.79 -15.59
N GLU A 42 2.77 -4.43 -16.80
CA GLU A 42 3.05 -3.04 -17.19
C GLU A 42 2.43 -2.76 -18.57
N VAL A 43 1.31 -2.02 -18.55
CA VAL A 43 0.59 -1.60 -19.76
C VAL A 43 0.44 -0.07 -19.71
N PRO A 44 0.75 0.66 -20.81
CA PRO A 44 0.47 2.09 -20.88
C PRO A 44 -1.00 2.38 -20.64
N HIS A 45 -1.30 3.41 -19.83
CA HIS A 45 -2.66 3.90 -19.59
C HIS A 45 -2.73 5.34 -20.13
N GLU A 46 -3.44 5.52 -21.22
CA GLU A 46 -3.45 6.80 -21.96
C GLU A 46 -4.59 7.71 -21.55
N ASN A 47 -5.73 7.13 -21.17
CA ASN A 47 -6.92 7.90 -20.79
C ASN A 47 -7.01 8.05 -19.27
N ILE A 48 -6.58 9.20 -18.75
CA ILE A 48 -6.58 9.51 -17.31
C ILE A 48 -7.99 9.67 -16.71
N LEU A 49 -9.03 9.74 -17.54
CA LEU A 49 -10.42 9.85 -17.10
C LEU A 49 -11.10 8.48 -16.92
N GLU A 50 -10.44 7.41 -17.35
CA GLU A 50 -10.93 6.05 -17.17
C GLU A 50 -10.21 5.35 -16.01
N ASP A 51 -10.98 4.64 -15.21
CA ASP A 51 -10.41 3.79 -14.17
C ASP A 51 -9.62 2.64 -14.80
N PRO A 52 -8.36 2.41 -14.37
CA PRO A 52 -7.57 1.32 -14.87
C PRO A 52 -8.19 -0.02 -14.46
N LYS A 53 -8.36 -0.92 -15.43
CA LYS A 53 -8.92 -2.26 -15.21
C LYS A 53 -7.94 -3.33 -15.68
N CYS A 54 -7.87 -4.43 -14.95
CA CYS A 54 -7.11 -5.60 -15.36
C CYS A 54 -7.79 -6.25 -16.58
N SER A 55 -7.13 -6.15 -17.74
CA SER A 55 -7.63 -6.74 -18.98
C SER A 55 -7.53 -8.27 -18.96
N LEU A 56 -8.29 -8.93 -19.85
CA LEU A 56 -8.23 -10.38 -20.01
C LEU A 56 -6.81 -10.84 -20.37
N LEU A 57 -6.14 -10.14 -21.28
CA LEU A 57 -4.76 -10.45 -21.69
C LEU A 57 -3.76 -10.36 -20.51
N GLU A 58 -3.94 -9.39 -19.62
CA GLU A 58 -3.11 -9.30 -18.42
C GLU A 58 -3.36 -10.47 -17.45
N LYS A 59 -4.62 -10.89 -17.29
CA LYS A 59 -4.98 -12.05 -16.45
C LYS A 59 -4.37 -13.33 -17.01
N GLU A 60 -4.55 -13.59 -18.30
CA GLU A 60 -4.00 -14.76 -18.99
C GLU A 60 -2.46 -14.79 -18.91
N TYR A 61 -1.82 -13.64 -19.16
CA TYR A 61 -0.37 -13.50 -19.03
C TYR A 61 0.15 -13.87 -17.63
N LEU A 62 -0.47 -13.35 -16.57
CA LEU A 62 -0.06 -13.62 -15.19
C LEU A 62 -0.27 -15.10 -14.83
N ILE A 63 -1.40 -15.69 -15.23
CA ILE A 63 -1.70 -17.10 -15.00
C ILE A 63 -0.70 -18.01 -15.73
N GLU A 64 -0.49 -17.78 -17.01
CA GLU A 64 0.47 -18.55 -17.84
C GLU A 64 1.88 -18.45 -17.24
N PHE A 65 2.27 -17.25 -16.82
CA PHE A 65 3.58 -17.01 -16.21
C PHE A 65 3.75 -17.84 -14.93
N VAL A 66 2.76 -17.84 -14.04
CA VAL A 66 2.83 -18.60 -12.78
C VAL A 66 2.83 -20.10 -13.04
N ASN A 67 1.95 -20.60 -13.91
CA ASN A 67 1.86 -22.02 -14.26
C ASN A 67 3.16 -22.56 -14.89
N LYS A 68 3.94 -21.69 -15.53
CA LYS A 68 5.26 -22.06 -16.08
C LYS A 68 6.30 -22.42 -15.00
N TYR A 69 6.19 -21.78 -13.82
CA TYR A 69 7.13 -21.97 -12.71
C TYR A 69 6.61 -22.93 -11.63
N PHE A 70 5.29 -23.11 -11.55
CA PHE A 70 4.62 -23.91 -10.53
C PHE A 70 3.57 -24.84 -11.16
N ASN A 71 3.37 -25.98 -10.55
CA ASN A 71 2.35 -26.94 -10.98
C ASN A 71 0.98 -26.64 -10.32
N PHE A 72 0.54 -25.39 -10.33
CA PHE A 72 -0.73 -25.00 -9.70
C PHE A 72 -1.95 -25.20 -10.62
N ASP A 73 -1.77 -25.30 -11.93
CA ASP A 73 -2.85 -25.38 -12.94
C ASP A 73 -3.91 -24.27 -12.77
N LEU A 74 -3.44 -23.03 -12.55
CA LEU A 74 -4.31 -21.87 -12.37
C LEU A 74 -5.06 -21.55 -13.64
N LYS A 75 -6.34 -21.15 -13.48
CA LYS A 75 -7.25 -20.72 -14.55
C LYS A 75 -7.93 -19.41 -14.17
N LEU A 76 -8.62 -18.79 -15.13
CA LEU A 76 -9.36 -17.53 -14.88
C LEU A 76 -10.40 -17.66 -13.76
N GLU A 77 -11.03 -18.82 -13.63
CA GLU A 77 -12.02 -19.12 -12.59
C GLU A 77 -11.44 -19.18 -11.16
N ASN A 78 -10.12 -19.33 -11.02
CA ASN A 78 -9.45 -19.34 -9.73
C ASN A 78 -9.15 -17.93 -9.22
N ILE A 79 -9.37 -16.89 -10.04
CA ILE A 79 -9.17 -15.50 -9.62
C ILE A 79 -10.28 -15.10 -8.65
N VAL A 80 -9.90 -14.79 -7.42
CA VAL A 80 -10.83 -14.28 -6.40
C VAL A 80 -11.10 -12.79 -6.62
N TRP A 81 -10.05 -12.03 -6.94
CA TRP A 81 -10.14 -10.59 -7.16
C TRP A 81 -9.00 -10.09 -8.06
N SER A 82 -9.20 -8.94 -8.68
CA SER A 82 -8.15 -8.26 -9.46
C SER A 82 -8.26 -6.76 -9.33
N TYR A 83 -7.12 -6.08 -9.33
CA TYR A 83 -7.10 -4.62 -9.33
C TYR A 83 -5.97 -4.09 -10.21
N SER A 84 -6.10 -2.84 -10.60
CA SER A 84 -5.10 -2.14 -11.41
C SER A 84 -4.80 -0.78 -10.81
N GLY A 85 -3.56 -0.35 -10.93
CA GLY A 85 -3.14 0.98 -10.52
C GLY A 85 -2.26 1.65 -11.58
N VAL A 86 -2.31 2.98 -11.62
CA VAL A 86 -1.48 3.80 -12.51
C VAL A 86 -0.28 4.35 -11.76
N ARG A 87 0.91 4.19 -12.35
CA ARG A 87 2.11 4.88 -11.87
C ARG A 87 2.29 6.17 -12.66
N PRO A 88 2.24 7.36 -12.02
CA PRO A 88 2.47 8.63 -12.69
C PRO A 88 3.98 8.81 -12.92
N LEU A 89 4.50 8.29 -14.01
CA LEU A 89 5.92 8.37 -14.36
C LEU A 89 6.21 9.69 -15.06
N TYR A 90 7.25 10.41 -14.60
CA TYR A 90 7.69 11.63 -15.26
C TYR A 90 8.53 11.34 -16.49
N LYS A 91 8.06 11.80 -17.66
CA LYS A 91 8.78 11.71 -18.93
C LYS A 91 9.28 13.09 -19.36
N GLU A 92 10.58 13.24 -19.58
CA GLU A 92 11.12 14.44 -20.19
C GLU A 92 10.75 14.53 -21.67
N SER A 93 10.34 15.71 -22.12
CA SER A 93 9.89 15.95 -23.51
C SER A 93 10.93 15.62 -24.58
N LYS A 94 12.22 15.47 -24.20
CA LYS A 94 13.34 15.13 -25.09
C LYS A 94 13.70 13.63 -25.11
N GLN A 95 13.07 12.79 -24.27
CA GLN A 95 13.36 11.36 -24.31
C GLN A 95 12.69 10.73 -25.54
N LYS A 96 13.50 10.11 -26.42
CA LYS A 96 13.02 9.28 -27.54
C LYS A 96 12.07 8.19 -27.02
N LYS A 97 11.14 7.75 -27.88
CA LYS A 97 10.22 6.63 -27.61
C LYS A 97 11.01 5.38 -27.19
N GLY A 98 11.23 5.21 -25.89
CA GLY A 98 11.77 3.99 -25.29
C GLY A 98 10.65 3.19 -24.65
N SER A 99 10.94 1.95 -24.25
CA SER A 99 9.99 1.13 -23.51
C SER A 99 9.58 1.80 -22.18
N VAL A 100 8.37 1.57 -21.71
CA VAL A 100 7.87 2.10 -20.42
C VAL A 100 8.78 1.71 -19.27
N SER A 101 9.42 0.53 -19.35
CA SER A 101 10.37 0.01 -18.36
C SER A 101 11.66 0.86 -18.23
N SER A 102 12.00 1.69 -19.22
CA SER A 102 13.20 2.55 -19.20
C SER A 102 12.98 3.89 -18.51
N ILE A 103 11.73 4.23 -18.12
CA ILE A 103 11.41 5.50 -17.45
C ILE A 103 11.72 5.36 -15.97
N THR A 104 12.46 6.33 -15.41
CA THR A 104 12.78 6.34 -13.98
C THR A 104 11.51 6.34 -13.12
N ARG A 105 11.54 5.55 -12.04
CA ARG A 105 10.48 5.54 -11.02
C ARG A 105 10.79 6.49 -9.85
N ASP A 106 11.90 7.22 -9.92
CA ASP A 106 12.25 8.22 -8.92
C ASP A 106 11.45 9.50 -9.11
N TYR A 107 11.27 10.25 -8.03
CA TYR A 107 10.60 11.55 -8.09
C TYR A 107 11.48 12.61 -8.74
N LYS A 108 10.84 13.60 -9.35
CA LYS A 108 11.47 14.81 -9.85
C LYS A 108 10.85 16.04 -9.18
N LEU A 109 11.70 16.91 -8.66
CA LEU A 109 11.31 18.17 -8.04
C LEU A 109 11.67 19.33 -8.98
N LYS A 110 10.67 20.08 -9.42
CA LYS A 110 10.84 21.24 -10.29
C LYS A 110 10.30 22.49 -9.60
N LEU A 111 11.19 23.42 -9.31
CA LEU A 111 10.82 24.71 -8.76
C LEU A 111 10.61 25.68 -9.91
N ASP A 112 9.43 26.23 -10.03
CA ASP A 112 9.01 27.24 -10.99
C ASP A 112 8.57 28.50 -10.22
N THR A 113 8.33 29.59 -10.95
CA THR A 113 7.79 30.84 -10.38
C THR A 113 6.51 31.21 -11.13
N PHE A 114 5.46 31.50 -10.39
CA PHE A 114 4.19 31.98 -10.92
C PHE A 114 3.80 33.27 -10.21
N GLU A 115 3.61 34.36 -10.94
CA GLU A 115 3.29 35.68 -10.39
C GLU A 115 4.25 36.13 -9.26
N GLY A 116 5.53 35.80 -9.39
CA GLY A 116 6.56 36.13 -8.39
C GLY A 116 6.62 35.19 -7.19
N LEU A 117 5.72 34.21 -7.10
CA LEU A 117 5.68 33.22 -6.02
C LEU A 117 6.33 31.89 -6.44
N PRO A 118 7.07 31.22 -5.54
CA PRO A 118 7.66 29.94 -5.85
C PRO A 118 6.59 28.84 -5.87
N ILE A 119 6.60 28.01 -6.92
CA ILE A 119 5.79 26.81 -7.03
C ILE A 119 6.72 25.62 -7.19
N LEU A 120 6.66 24.67 -6.24
CA LEU A 120 7.39 23.43 -6.33
C LEU A 120 6.48 22.31 -6.84
N ASN A 121 6.76 21.85 -8.05
CA ASN A 121 6.07 20.71 -8.65
C ASN A 121 6.78 19.41 -8.27
N ILE A 122 6.01 18.42 -7.85
CA ILE A 122 6.47 17.08 -7.49
C ILE A 122 5.90 16.08 -8.50
N TYR A 123 6.77 15.37 -9.20
CA TYR A 123 6.39 14.37 -10.21
C TYR A 123 6.88 13.00 -9.84
N GLY A 124 6.03 11.99 -9.95
CA GLY A 124 6.38 10.60 -9.70
C GLY A 124 6.73 10.30 -8.24
N GLY A 125 7.58 9.30 -8.05
CA GLY A 125 8.05 8.83 -6.75
C GLY A 125 7.45 7.49 -6.34
N LYS A 126 8.10 6.86 -5.35
CA LYS A 126 7.68 5.60 -4.75
C LYS A 126 7.11 5.87 -3.36
N LEU A 127 6.12 5.09 -2.94
CA LEU A 127 5.60 5.16 -1.58
C LEU A 127 6.73 5.02 -0.53
N THR A 128 7.69 4.14 -0.78
CA THR A 128 8.82 3.88 0.12
C THR A 128 9.82 5.04 0.24
N THR A 129 9.78 6.02 -0.65
CA THR A 129 10.69 7.18 -0.63
C THR A 129 10.06 8.45 -0.06
N TYR A 130 8.80 8.40 0.40
CA TYR A 130 8.01 9.56 0.84
C TYR A 130 8.74 10.44 1.87
N ARG A 131 9.40 9.84 2.88
CA ARG A 131 10.11 10.57 3.93
C ARG A 131 11.26 11.41 3.37
N LYS A 132 12.09 10.79 2.52
CA LYS A 132 13.22 11.47 1.89
C LYS A 132 12.77 12.49 0.85
N LEU A 133 11.70 12.19 0.11
CA LEU A 133 11.04 13.13 -0.79
C LEU A 133 10.60 14.39 -0.03
N SER A 134 9.90 14.23 1.09
CA SER A 134 9.42 15.34 1.91
C SER A 134 10.57 16.22 2.44
N GLU A 135 11.66 15.61 2.92
CA GLU A 135 12.86 16.35 3.32
C GLU A 135 13.48 17.12 2.15
N ASN A 136 13.56 16.53 0.95
CA ASN A 136 14.12 17.18 -0.23
C ASN A 136 13.21 18.31 -0.75
N VAL A 137 11.90 18.18 -0.63
CA VAL A 137 10.93 19.26 -0.90
C VAL A 137 11.22 20.46 -0.01
N LEU A 138 11.32 20.23 1.30
CA LEU A 138 11.61 21.29 2.26
C LEU A 138 12.99 21.92 2.02
N LEU A 139 14.01 21.13 1.69
CA LEU A 139 15.34 21.67 1.35
C LEU A 139 15.29 22.59 0.12
N LYS A 140 14.51 22.26 -0.91
CA LYS A 140 14.33 23.14 -2.08
C LYS A 140 13.58 24.42 -1.76
N LEU A 141 12.64 24.37 -0.84
CA LEU A 141 11.86 25.52 -0.39
C LEU A 141 12.56 26.36 0.68
N ASN A 142 13.66 25.88 1.26
CA ASN A 142 14.38 26.56 2.35
C ASN A 142 14.70 28.04 2.08
N PRO A 143 15.10 28.48 0.86
CA PRO A 143 15.35 29.89 0.58
C PRO A 143 14.15 30.84 0.81
N TYR A 144 12.93 30.27 0.81
CA TYR A 144 11.68 31.03 0.95
C TYR A 144 11.14 31.04 2.39
N PHE A 145 11.82 30.35 3.33
CA PHE A 145 11.40 30.26 4.74
C PHE A 145 12.52 30.70 5.68
N THR A 146 12.24 31.68 6.52
CA THR A 146 13.25 32.29 7.41
C THR A 146 13.61 31.46 8.64
N LYS A 147 12.80 30.46 9.01
CA LYS A 147 12.95 29.70 10.27
C LYS A 147 12.90 28.19 10.07
N MET A 148 13.40 27.67 8.96
CA MET A 148 13.37 26.23 8.71
C MET A 148 14.42 25.52 9.57
N LYS A 149 14.00 24.44 10.27
CA LYS A 149 14.89 23.60 11.07
C LYS A 149 15.55 22.53 10.20
N LYS A 150 16.63 21.92 10.71
CA LYS A 150 17.29 20.78 10.07
C LYS A 150 16.34 19.58 9.95
N PRO A 151 16.51 18.71 8.94
CA PRO A 151 15.78 17.45 8.83
C PRO A 151 15.87 16.62 10.12
N TRP A 152 14.78 16.05 10.56
CA TRP A 152 14.68 15.30 11.82
C TRP A 152 13.92 13.97 11.71
N THR A 153 13.31 13.70 10.56
CA THR A 153 12.36 12.60 10.39
C THR A 153 13.00 11.21 10.39
N SER A 154 14.32 11.09 10.12
CA SER A 154 15.00 9.79 9.97
C SER A 154 14.99 8.91 11.22
N GLY A 155 14.90 9.50 12.40
CA GLY A 155 14.88 8.78 13.68
C GLY A 155 13.50 8.76 14.36
N LYS A 156 12.44 9.19 13.67
CA LYS A 156 11.11 9.26 14.26
C LYS A 156 10.20 8.18 13.68
N PRO A 157 9.53 7.41 14.53
CA PRO A 157 8.52 6.47 14.07
C PRO A 157 7.30 7.22 13.50
N LEU A 158 6.57 6.56 12.60
CA LEU A 158 5.22 6.98 12.23
C LEU A 158 4.25 6.73 13.39
N PRO A 159 3.08 7.40 13.41
CA PRO A 159 2.00 7.08 14.35
C PRO A 159 1.70 5.58 14.33
N GLY A 160 1.60 4.97 15.50
CA GLY A 160 1.43 3.53 15.65
C GLY A 160 2.70 2.68 15.45
N GLY A 161 3.76 3.24 14.86
CA GLY A 161 5.01 2.51 14.56
C GLY A 161 6.08 2.58 15.65
N ASN A 162 5.75 3.03 16.85
CA ASN A 162 6.71 3.20 17.96
C ASN A 162 7.00 1.87 18.67
N PHE A 163 7.45 0.87 17.92
CA PHE A 163 7.88 -0.43 18.44
C PHE A 163 8.91 -1.08 17.51
N ASN A 164 9.66 -2.05 18.03
CA ASN A 164 10.55 -2.86 17.20
C ASN A 164 9.74 -3.97 16.51
N MET A 165 9.89 -4.13 15.19
CA MET A 165 9.20 -5.17 14.40
C MET A 165 9.43 -6.59 14.92
N ILE A 166 10.58 -6.88 15.55
CA ILE A 166 10.85 -8.16 16.22
C ILE A 166 9.82 -8.44 17.31
N ASN A 167 9.28 -7.41 17.94
CA ASN A 167 8.31 -7.51 19.04
C ASN A 167 6.84 -7.50 18.55
N LYS A 168 6.59 -7.57 17.25
CA LYS A 168 5.23 -7.51 16.69
C LYS A 168 4.32 -8.60 17.27
N ASN A 169 4.79 -9.83 17.32
CA ASN A 169 4.01 -10.94 17.89
C ASN A 169 3.71 -10.76 19.38
N HIS A 170 4.64 -10.16 20.14
CA HIS A 170 4.40 -9.81 21.53
C HIS A 170 3.30 -8.73 21.68
N LEU A 171 3.28 -7.74 20.77
CA LEU A 171 2.19 -6.74 20.74
C LEU A 171 0.83 -7.37 20.45
N ILE A 172 0.77 -8.31 19.51
CA ILE A 172 -0.47 -9.04 19.19
C ILE A 172 -0.95 -9.83 20.40
N GLN A 173 -0.05 -10.57 21.04
CA GLN A 173 -0.35 -11.33 22.26
C GLN A 173 -0.85 -10.43 23.38
N LYS A 174 -0.17 -9.31 23.64
CA LYS A 174 -0.56 -8.33 24.65
C LYS A 174 -1.97 -7.76 24.40
N LEU A 175 -2.30 -7.50 23.12
CA LEU A 175 -3.61 -7.01 22.72
C LEU A 175 -4.69 -8.08 22.99
N SER A 176 -4.43 -9.34 22.61
CA SER A 176 -5.34 -10.49 22.87
C SER A 176 -5.55 -10.76 24.37
N GLU A 177 -4.50 -10.67 25.18
CA GLU A 177 -4.59 -10.80 26.63
C GLU A 177 -5.43 -9.69 27.27
N LYS A 178 -5.32 -8.46 26.76
CA LYS A 178 -6.07 -7.31 27.30
C LYS A 178 -7.52 -7.29 26.84
N TYR A 179 -7.81 -7.68 25.61
CA TYR A 179 -9.15 -7.68 25.02
C TYR A 179 -9.56 -9.11 24.66
N CYS A 180 -9.84 -9.91 25.67
CA CYS A 180 -10.10 -11.35 25.54
C CYS A 180 -11.32 -11.70 24.67
N PHE A 181 -12.16 -10.74 24.31
CA PHE A 181 -13.30 -10.91 23.42
C PHE A 181 -12.91 -10.83 21.93
N LEU A 182 -11.66 -10.43 21.61
CA LEU A 182 -11.12 -10.44 20.26
C LEU A 182 -10.39 -11.76 19.99
N ASP A 183 -10.59 -12.33 18.80
CA ASP A 183 -9.78 -13.46 18.35
C ASP A 183 -8.38 -13.02 17.85
N ASP A 184 -7.47 -13.97 17.72
CA ASP A 184 -6.09 -13.70 17.31
C ASP A 184 -5.99 -13.08 15.91
N LYS A 185 -6.88 -13.45 14.98
CA LYS A 185 -6.92 -12.91 13.62
C LYS A 185 -7.30 -11.43 13.65
N TRP A 186 -8.25 -11.06 14.48
CA TRP A 186 -8.65 -9.67 14.67
C TRP A 186 -7.53 -8.83 15.31
N CYS A 187 -6.93 -9.33 16.40
CA CYS A 187 -5.79 -8.67 17.05
C CYS A 187 -4.63 -8.46 16.07
N ARG A 188 -4.30 -9.47 15.26
CA ARG A 188 -3.27 -9.39 14.22
C ARG A 188 -3.59 -8.33 13.18
N ARG A 189 -4.83 -8.27 12.70
CA ARG A 189 -5.29 -7.26 11.75
C ARG A 189 -5.13 -5.84 12.32
N LEU A 190 -5.61 -5.61 13.54
CA LEU A 190 -5.49 -4.30 14.20
C LEU A 190 -4.02 -3.88 14.36
N ILE A 191 -3.16 -4.75 14.85
CA ILE A 191 -1.72 -4.45 14.99
C ILE A 191 -1.07 -4.20 13.64
N ASN A 192 -1.45 -4.93 12.59
CA ASN A 192 -0.93 -4.70 11.24
C ASN A 192 -1.34 -3.33 10.67
N CYS A 193 -2.57 -2.89 10.92
CA CYS A 193 -3.11 -1.65 10.40
C CYS A 193 -2.70 -0.42 11.24
N TYR A 194 -2.70 -0.54 12.56
CA TYR A 194 -2.61 0.59 13.48
C TYR A 194 -1.44 0.53 14.47
N GLY A 195 -0.76 -0.63 14.58
CA GLY A 195 0.34 -0.82 15.52
C GLY A 195 -0.09 -0.52 16.96
N THR A 196 0.66 0.35 17.65
CA THR A 196 0.36 0.74 19.03
C THR A 196 -0.92 1.58 19.18
N LEU A 197 -1.48 2.13 18.08
CA LEU A 197 -2.75 2.87 18.11
C LEU A 197 -3.97 1.97 18.21
N SER A 198 -3.81 0.64 18.04
CA SER A 198 -4.92 -0.32 18.22
C SER A 198 -5.60 -0.20 19.56
N GLU A 199 -4.84 0.07 20.63
CA GLU A 199 -5.41 0.28 21.97
C GLU A 199 -6.28 1.56 22.07
N ALA A 200 -5.98 2.59 21.28
CA ALA A 200 -6.78 3.81 21.26
C ALA A 200 -8.11 3.63 20.51
N ILE A 201 -8.18 2.70 19.55
CA ILE A 201 -9.43 2.33 18.87
C ILE A 201 -10.33 1.54 19.80
N LEU A 202 -9.75 0.60 20.56
CA LEU A 202 -10.49 -0.29 21.47
C LEU A 202 -10.84 0.40 22.80
N GLU A 203 -10.05 1.42 23.18
CA GLU A 203 -10.20 2.20 24.41
C GLU A 203 -10.47 1.35 25.68
N LYS A 204 -11.65 1.52 26.28
CA LYS A 204 -12.09 0.82 27.50
C LYS A 204 -13.13 -0.27 27.23
N SER A 205 -13.25 -0.73 25.99
CA SER A 205 -14.21 -1.76 25.63
C SER A 205 -13.90 -3.06 26.40
N GLU A 206 -14.90 -3.65 26.99
CA GLU A 206 -14.83 -4.93 27.73
C GLU A 206 -15.50 -6.06 26.95
N THR A 207 -16.38 -5.73 26.00
CA THR A 207 -17.13 -6.65 25.16
C THR A 207 -17.10 -6.21 23.69
N LYS A 208 -17.56 -7.08 22.78
CA LYS A 208 -17.71 -6.73 21.35
C LYS A 208 -18.78 -5.65 21.13
N GLU A 209 -19.82 -5.68 21.93
CA GLU A 209 -20.95 -4.75 21.89
C GLU A 209 -20.51 -3.31 22.18
N ASP A 210 -19.47 -3.12 22.99
CA ASP A 210 -18.90 -1.80 23.29
C ASP A 210 -18.23 -1.16 22.06
N LEU A 211 -17.91 -1.95 21.04
CA LEU A 211 -17.33 -1.46 19.77
C LEU A 211 -18.41 -0.94 18.79
N GLY A 212 -19.68 -0.99 19.18
CA GLY A 212 -20.82 -0.53 18.38
C GLY A 212 -21.22 -1.52 17.28
N VAL A 213 -21.71 -1.01 16.17
CA VAL A 213 -22.18 -1.82 15.04
C VAL A 213 -21.07 -2.68 14.45
N ASP A 214 -21.32 -3.97 14.27
CA ASP A 214 -20.44 -4.89 13.55
C ASP A 214 -20.79 -4.87 12.04
N PHE A 215 -19.87 -4.41 11.20
CA PHE A 215 -20.01 -4.37 9.75
C PHE A 215 -19.51 -5.66 9.07
N GLY A 216 -19.09 -6.65 9.84
CA GLY A 216 -18.51 -7.90 9.38
C GLY A 216 -16.99 -7.83 9.21
N HIS A 217 -16.36 -9.00 9.05
CA HIS A 217 -14.92 -9.15 8.87
C HIS A 217 -14.06 -8.39 9.90
N SER A 218 -14.52 -8.33 11.15
CA SER A 218 -13.92 -7.59 12.27
C SER A 218 -13.85 -6.06 12.11
N LEU A 219 -14.60 -5.47 11.17
CA LEU A 219 -14.78 -4.03 11.09
C LEU A 219 -15.94 -3.59 11.99
N THR A 220 -15.70 -2.65 12.89
CA THR A 220 -16.69 -2.14 13.83
C THR A 220 -16.85 -0.64 13.77
N GLU A 221 -17.94 -0.14 14.35
CA GLU A 221 -18.23 1.29 14.44
C GLU A 221 -17.08 2.07 15.10
N ALA A 222 -16.48 1.54 16.16
CA ALA A 222 -15.33 2.16 16.82
C ALA A 222 -14.16 2.40 15.85
N GLU A 223 -13.86 1.43 14.98
CA GLU A 223 -12.82 1.58 13.95
C GLU A 223 -13.23 2.59 12.87
N VAL A 224 -14.48 2.58 12.42
CA VAL A 224 -15.00 3.56 11.45
C VAL A 224 -14.91 4.98 12.01
N VAL A 225 -15.32 5.19 13.25
CA VAL A 225 -15.22 6.49 13.93
C VAL A 225 -13.75 6.93 14.07
N TRP A 226 -12.86 6.00 14.37
CA TRP A 226 -11.42 6.26 14.40
C TRP A 226 -10.92 6.76 13.04
N LEU A 227 -11.27 6.08 11.96
CA LEU A 227 -10.86 6.43 10.59
C LEU A 227 -11.37 7.81 10.18
N ILE A 228 -12.63 8.14 10.51
CA ILE A 228 -13.20 9.46 10.24
C ILE A 228 -12.43 10.55 11.00
N ASN A 229 -12.17 10.34 12.28
CA ASN A 229 -11.59 11.37 13.15
C ASN A 229 -10.06 11.52 13.00
N ASN A 230 -9.35 10.47 12.62
CA ASN A 230 -7.88 10.45 12.65
C ASN A 230 -7.24 10.22 11.28
N GLU A 231 -7.94 9.64 10.32
CA GLU A 231 -7.41 9.30 8.99
C GLU A 231 -8.19 9.97 7.85
N PHE A 232 -9.09 10.92 8.16
CA PHE A 232 -9.84 11.73 7.21
C PHE A 232 -10.77 10.95 6.28
N ALA A 233 -11.22 9.76 6.67
CA ALA A 233 -12.20 9.01 5.91
C ALA A 233 -13.49 9.83 5.73
N SER A 234 -13.97 9.99 4.52
CA SER A 234 -15.13 10.81 4.17
C SER A 234 -16.21 10.02 3.43
N CYS A 235 -15.89 8.84 2.92
CA CYS A 235 -16.82 7.92 2.24
C CYS A 235 -16.50 6.47 2.60
N ALA A 236 -17.38 5.55 2.22
CA ALA A 236 -17.20 4.12 2.51
C ALA A 236 -15.95 3.54 1.82
N GLU A 237 -15.63 4.01 0.63
CA GLU A 237 -14.45 3.60 -0.12
C GLU A 237 -13.15 3.89 0.65
N ASP A 238 -13.06 5.01 1.35
CA ASP A 238 -11.87 5.35 2.16
C ASP A 238 -11.63 4.32 3.28
N ILE A 239 -12.70 3.73 3.81
CA ILE A 239 -12.65 2.69 4.84
C ILE A 239 -12.30 1.34 4.23
N LEU A 240 -12.95 0.98 3.12
CA LEU A 240 -12.77 -0.32 2.47
C LEU A 240 -11.38 -0.49 1.83
N TRP A 241 -10.74 0.60 1.44
CA TRP A 241 -9.38 0.59 0.88
C TRP A 241 -8.26 0.75 1.95
N ARG A 242 -8.64 0.89 3.20
CA ARG A 242 -7.70 0.98 4.32
C ARG A 242 -7.07 -0.38 4.59
#